data_a122f8409ffa7b3ea1e118b5b5178cf2
#
_entry.id   a122f8409ffa7b3ea1e118b5b5178cf2
#
_cell.length_a   1.000
_cell.length_b   1.000
_cell.length_c   1.000
_cell.angle_alpha   90.00
_cell.angle_beta   90.00
_cell.angle_gamma   90.00
#
_symmetry.space_group_name_H-M   'P 1'
#
loop_
_entity.id
_entity.type
_entity.pdbx_description
1 polymer ?
#
loop_
_entity_poly.entity_id
_entity_poly.type
_entity_poly.pdbx_seq_one_letter_code
_entity_poly.pdbx_strand_id
1 'polypeptide(L)'
;LWMVGSHSLKRGKAKATYDTKKNLELLGKVEPDANRFFLGCVFLHKNKNNQFRLSLSESDNNTRAAQIRCDATTSELLDEIRRDTLFTRFCDKNGGIPGKDNGIDIEGLACTRNGRVLVGMRGPVLRGIAIVLELAPERIDSPNTKADQLQLTKIGPTGLKYRRHFLDLAGHGIRDLCWDGDDLLILAGPTTGLDSPPLVFRWKAARKAFGKMSSDEEKFIWRSENVLVQQSLGSTGKQAEAGADHAEAIALFDKKHLMIGYDSPSTKRFHKPASVIVDIVDL
;
A
#
# COMPACT_ATOMS: atom_id res chain seq x y z
N LEU A 1 8.26 7.47 -10.77
CA LEU A 1 7.63 6.28 -10.19
C LEU A 1 7.87 6.29 -8.67
N TRP A 2 6.79 6.19 -7.90
CA TRP A 2 6.84 6.02 -6.44
C TRP A 2 6.81 4.55 -6.06
N MET A 3 7.43 4.22 -4.94
CA MET A 3 7.49 2.87 -4.37
C MET A 3 7.39 2.96 -2.86
N VAL A 4 6.71 2.01 -2.24
CA VAL A 4 6.55 1.90 -0.79
C VAL A 4 6.77 0.45 -0.34
N GLY A 5 7.44 0.27 0.78
CA GLY A 5 7.48 -1.00 1.49
C GLY A 5 6.34 -1.07 2.50
N SER A 6 6.08 -2.26 3.03
CA SER A 6 4.94 -2.49 3.91
C SER A 6 5.05 -1.85 5.31
N HIS A 7 6.22 -1.39 5.72
CA HIS A 7 6.52 -0.84 7.05
C HIS A 7 6.11 -1.78 8.20
N SER A 8 5.97 -3.07 7.92
CA SER A 8 5.44 -4.08 8.83
C SER A 8 6.53 -4.93 9.48
N LEU A 9 6.26 -5.44 10.67
CA LEU A 9 7.01 -6.54 11.27
C LEU A 9 6.61 -7.86 10.58
N LYS A 10 7.57 -8.78 10.50
CA LYS A 10 7.42 -10.11 9.93
C LYS A 10 7.31 -11.15 11.04
N ARG A 11 6.26 -11.96 11.01
CA ARG A 11 6.17 -13.19 11.81
C ARG A 11 6.61 -14.38 10.98
N GLY A 12 7.31 -15.33 11.59
CA GLY A 12 7.65 -16.59 10.95
C GLY A 12 6.39 -17.40 10.58
N LYS A 13 6.41 -18.10 9.45
CA LYS A 13 5.27 -18.89 8.95
C LYS A 13 5.41 -20.35 9.33
N ALA A 14 4.41 -20.91 10.01
CA ALA A 14 4.31 -22.36 10.24
C ALA A 14 4.13 -23.12 8.92
N LYS A 15 4.68 -24.33 8.83
CA LYS A 15 4.56 -25.20 7.66
C LYS A 15 4.15 -26.61 8.08
N ALA A 16 3.26 -27.23 7.31
CA ALA A 16 2.80 -28.59 7.56
C ALA A 16 3.93 -29.66 7.55
N THR A 17 5.04 -29.34 6.86
CA THR A 17 6.23 -30.21 6.79
C THR A 17 7.16 -30.12 7.99
N TYR A 18 6.93 -29.20 8.93
CA TYR A 18 7.74 -29.02 10.12
C TYR A 18 7.07 -29.64 11.34
N ASP A 19 7.89 -30.11 12.29
CA ASP A 19 7.39 -30.58 13.58
C ASP A 19 6.81 -29.44 14.44
N THR A 20 6.14 -29.77 15.51
CA THR A 20 5.48 -28.82 16.42
C THR A 20 6.48 -27.82 17.03
N LYS A 21 7.66 -28.28 17.45
CA LYS A 21 8.67 -27.44 18.08
C LYS A 21 9.15 -26.36 17.09
N LYS A 22 9.48 -26.75 15.88
CA LYS A 22 9.92 -25.83 14.83
C LYS A 22 8.82 -24.83 14.44
N ASN A 23 7.57 -25.28 14.36
CA ASN A 23 6.45 -24.39 14.08
C ASN A 23 6.21 -23.37 15.20
N LEU A 24 6.33 -23.76 16.47
CA LEU A 24 6.23 -22.84 17.62
C LEU A 24 7.38 -21.82 17.62
N GLU A 25 8.61 -22.23 17.34
CA GLU A 25 9.75 -21.31 17.19
C GLU A 25 9.48 -20.25 16.09
N LEU A 26 8.97 -20.67 14.93
CA LEU A 26 8.64 -19.76 13.84
C LEU A 26 7.51 -18.79 14.21
N LEU A 27 6.43 -19.26 14.82
CA LEU A 27 5.33 -18.42 15.24
C LEU A 27 5.72 -17.43 16.34
N GLY A 28 6.67 -17.81 17.22
CA GLY A 28 7.23 -16.91 18.23
C GLY A 28 8.19 -15.86 17.65
N LYS A 29 8.72 -16.06 16.44
CA LYS A 29 9.71 -15.18 15.84
C LYS A 29 9.03 -13.99 15.16
N VAL A 30 9.22 -12.79 15.74
CA VAL A 30 8.80 -11.50 15.16
C VAL A 30 10.03 -10.63 14.98
N GLU A 31 10.25 -10.15 13.77
CA GLU A 31 11.46 -9.41 13.44
C GLU A 31 11.17 -8.29 12.41
N PRO A 32 11.94 -7.19 12.45
CA PRO A 32 11.95 -6.22 11.36
C PRO A 32 12.63 -6.80 10.12
N ASP A 33 12.30 -6.23 8.96
CA ASP A 33 12.95 -6.52 7.70
C ASP A 33 13.24 -5.18 7.02
N ALA A 34 14.52 -4.83 6.89
CA ALA A 34 14.98 -3.54 6.38
C ALA A 34 14.36 -3.15 5.03
N ASN A 35 14.10 -4.14 4.16
CA ASN A 35 13.51 -3.90 2.84
C ASN A 35 12.06 -3.40 2.91
N ARG A 36 11.41 -3.50 4.07
CA ARG A 36 10.02 -3.07 4.25
C ARG A 36 9.89 -1.60 4.64
N PHE A 37 10.95 -0.94 5.10
CA PHE A 37 10.90 0.43 5.63
C PHE A 37 11.21 1.50 4.59
N PHE A 38 10.86 1.25 3.35
CA PHE A 38 11.16 2.12 2.22
C PHE A 38 9.94 2.94 1.78
N LEU A 39 10.14 4.21 1.53
CA LEU A 39 9.26 5.07 0.72
C LEU A 39 10.14 6.00 -0.10
N GLY A 40 9.99 5.98 -1.42
CA GLY A 40 10.81 6.81 -2.29
C GLY A 40 10.34 6.84 -3.72
N CYS A 41 11.05 7.59 -4.53
CA CYS A 41 10.76 7.73 -5.96
C CYS A 41 12.01 7.65 -6.81
N VAL A 42 11.82 7.14 -8.02
CA VAL A 42 12.81 7.06 -9.09
C VAL A 42 12.24 7.62 -10.38
N PHE A 43 13.11 7.93 -11.34
CA PHE A 43 12.67 8.41 -12.65
C PHE A 43 12.30 7.24 -13.57
N LEU A 44 11.29 7.47 -14.40
CA LEU A 44 10.86 6.56 -15.43
C LEU A 44 11.06 7.24 -16.78
N HIS A 45 12.11 6.83 -17.51
CA HIS A 45 12.44 7.36 -18.82
C HIS A 45 11.90 6.46 -19.91
N LYS A 46 11.38 7.07 -20.97
CA LYS A 46 11.00 6.38 -22.18
C LYS A 46 12.12 6.54 -23.20
N ASN A 47 12.73 5.43 -23.63
CA ASN A 47 13.76 5.47 -24.65
C ASN A 47 13.17 5.64 -26.08
N LYS A 48 14.04 5.82 -27.08
CA LYS A 48 13.63 5.98 -28.48
C LYS A 48 12.81 4.82 -29.05
N ASN A 49 12.91 3.64 -28.44
CA ASN A 49 12.18 2.43 -28.83
C ASN A 49 10.88 2.24 -28.04
N ASN A 50 10.34 3.30 -27.41
CA ASN A 50 9.16 3.26 -26.55
C ASN A 50 9.26 2.35 -25.32
N GLN A 51 10.46 1.92 -24.91
CA GLN A 51 10.67 1.11 -23.74
C GLN A 51 10.93 2.00 -22.52
N PHE A 52 10.33 1.65 -21.38
CA PHE A 52 10.57 2.35 -20.13
C PHE A 52 11.80 1.80 -19.41
N ARG A 53 12.58 2.69 -18.84
CA ARG A 53 13.74 2.36 -17.99
C ARG A 53 13.71 3.19 -16.71
N LEU A 54 14.05 2.56 -15.59
CA LEU A 54 14.23 3.24 -14.33
C LEU A 54 15.62 3.89 -14.29
N SER A 55 15.70 5.10 -13.72
CA SER A 55 16.94 5.84 -13.52
C SER A 55 16.97 6.47 -12.13
N LEU A 56 18.17 6.58 -11.55
CA LEU A 56 18.39 7.29 -10.31
C LEU A 56 18.57 8.80 -10.51
N SER A 57 18.70 9.28 -11.74
CA SER A 57 18.80 10.70 -12.06
C SER A 57 17.97 11.05 -13.29
N GLU A 58 17.45 12.26 -13.32
CA GLU A 58 16.88 12.87 -14.52
C GLU A 58 18.02 13.45 -15.37
N SER A 59 17.98 13.21 -16.68
CA SER A 59 19.10 13.57 -17.58
C SER A 59 19.33 15.07 -17.68
N ASP A 60 18.31 15.90 -17.46
CA ASP A 60 18.34 17.31 -17.85
C ASP A 60 18.34 18.30 -16.67
N ASN A 61 17.99 17.88 -15.43
CA ASN A 61 17.76 18.81 -14.31
C ASN A 61 18.56 18.53 -13.04
N ASN A 62 19.58 17.68 -13.08
CA ASN A 62 20.33 17.25 -11.89
C ASN A 62 19.46 16.71 -10.73
N THR A 63 18.18 16.43 -11.01
CA THR A 63 17.25 15.86 -10.04
C THR A 63 17.53 14.37 -9.89
N ARG A 64 17.64 13.88 -8.68
CA ARG A 64 18.01 12.50 -8.37
C ARG A 64 16.80 11.74 -7.78
N ALA A 65 16.85 10.42 -7.81
CA ALA A 65 15.95 9.58 -7.01
C ALA A 65 15.96 10.06 -5.55
N ALA A 66 14.86 9.86 -4.83
CA ALA A 66 14.76 10.32 -3.45
C ALA A 66 14.04 9.32 -2.58
N GLN A 67 14.42 9.25 -1.30
CA GLN A 67 13.80 8.35 -0.33
C GLN A 67 13.71 9.01 1.06
N ILE A 68 12.72 8.60 1.86
CA ILE A 68 12.69 8.99 3.28
C ILE A 68 13.85 8.36 4.03
N ARG A 69 14.21 8.95 5.19
CA ARG A 69 15.14 8.32 6.11
C ARG A 69 14.61 6.95 6.54
N CYS A 70 15.41 5.91 6.38
CA CYS A 70 15.12 4.57 6.88
C CYS A 70 16.41 3.84 7.27
N ASP A 71 16.27 2.85 8.14
CA ASP A 71 17.34 1.93 8.56
C ASP A 71 16.82 0.48 8.65
N ALA A 72 17.58 -0.40 9.28
CA ALA A 72 17.22 -1.82 9.40
C ALA A 72 15.96 -2.08 10.25
N THR A 73 15.49 -1.11 11.02
CA THR A 73 14.45 -1.30 12.04
C THR A 73 13.29 -0.32 11.96
N THR A 74 13.46 0.80 11.24
CA THR A 74 12.46 1.86 11.18
C THR A 74 12.62 2.76 9.95
N SER A 75 11.67 3.67 9.80
CA SER A 75 11.70 4.78 8.85
C SER A 75 11.08 6.02 9.46
N GLU A 76 11.26 7.19 8.83
CA GLU A 76 10.59 8.41 9.24
C GLU A 76 9.07 8.24 9.30
N LEU A 77 8.48 7.52 8.33
CA LEU A 77 7.03 7.26 8.32
C LEU A 77 6.61 6.38 9.49
N LEU A 78 7.33 5.30 9.77
CA LEU A 78 6.98 4.41 10.89
C LEU A 78 7.19 5.10 12.25
N ASP A 79 8.23 5.94 12.39
CA ASP A 79 8.44 6.72 13.61
C ASP A 79 7.29 7.71 13.83
N GLU A 80 6.76 8.30 12.77
CA GLU A 80 5.60 9.19 12.87
C GLU A 80 4.32 8.43 13.19
N ILE A 81 4.11 7.24 12.62
CA ILE A 81 2.98 6.36 12.97
C ILE A 81 3.03 5.95 14.46
N ARG A 82 4.22 5.70 14.99
CA ARG A 82 4.40 5.39 16.43
C ARG A 82 4.00 6.53 17.37
N ARG A 83 4.11 7.77 16.92
CA ARG A 83 3.69 8.96 17.70
C ARG A 83 2.18 9.17 17.71
N ASP A 84 1.47 8.58 16.76
CA ASP A 84 0.02 8.67 16.66
C ASP A 84 -0.66 7.73 17.65
N THR A 85 -1.46 8.29 18.56
CA THR A 85 -2.14 7.53 19.62
C THR A 85 -3.07 6.45 19.10
N LEU A 86 -3.60 6.58 17.87
CA LEU A 86 -4.41 5.53 17.25
C LEU A 86 -3.61 4.28 16.91
N PHE A 87 -2.31 4.44 16.62
CA PHE A 87 -1.48 3.36 16.11
C PHE A 87 -0.43 2.85 17.09
N THR A 88 -0.16 3.56 18.19
CA THR A 88 0.90 3.23 19.16
C THR A 88 0.88 1.75 19.56
N ARG A 89 -0.30 1.17 19.82
CA ARG A 89 -0.43 -0.22 20.25
C ARG A 89 -0.07 -1.25 19.17
N PHE A 90 -0.09 -0.87 17.89
CA PHE A 90 0.22 -1.74 16.77
C PHE A 90 1.70 -1.74 16.39
N CYS A 91 2.46 -0.76 16.85
CA CYS A 91 3.86 -0.54 16.47
C CYS A 91 4.79 -0.24 17.63
N ASP A 92 4.49 -0.73 18.83
CA ASP A 92 5.34 -0.58 20.02
C ASP A 92 6.77 -1.11 19.72
N LYS A 93 7.77 -0.38 20.23
CA LYS A 93 9.19 -0.73 20.10
C LYS A 93 9.53 -2.07 20.74
N ASN A 94 8.75 -2.49 21.75
CA ASN A 94 8.99 -3.69 22.54
C ASN A 94 8.22 -4.93 22.04
N GLY A 95 7.58 -4.87 20.89
CA GLY A 95 6.87 -6.02 20.34
C GLY A 95 5.57 -5.67 19.62
N GLY A 96 5.63 -4.73 18.67
CA GLY A 96 4.49 -4.37 17.85
C GLY A 96 3.85 -5.57 17.15
N ILE A 97 2.59 -5.41 16.78
CA ILE A 97 1.82 -6.48 16.13
C ILE A 97 2.32 -6.65 14.68
N PRO A 98 2.67 -7.88 14.25
CA PRO A 98 3.05 -8.14 12.86
C PRO A 98 1.95 -7.78 11.87
N GLY A 99 2.32 -7.37 10.66
CA GLY A 99 1.36 -6.93 9.65
C GLY A 99 0.26 -7.96 9.35
N LYS A 100 0.62 -9.24 9.23
CA LYS A 100 -0.34 -10.32 8.99
C LYS A 100 -1.26 -10.65 10.17
N ASP A 101 -0.99 -10.09 11.35
CA ASP A 101 -1.79 -10.21 12.57
C ASP A 101 -2.64 -8.94 12.83
N ASN A 102 -2.94 -8.16 11.80
CA ASN A 102 -3.60 -6.85 11.86
C ASN A 102 -2.72 -5.74 12.51
N GLY A 103 -1.41 -5.86 12.40
CA GLY A 103 -0.46 -4.80 12.74
C GLY A 103 -0.31 -3.77 11.62
N ILE A 104 0.68 -2.88 11.76
CA ILE A 104 1.02 -1.92 10.70
C ILE A 104 1.45 -2.70 9.45
N ASP A 105 0.75 -2.46 8.34
CA ASP A 105 1.03 -3.05 7.04
C ASP A 105 0.50 -2.12 5.94
N ILE A 106 1.39 -1.61 5.09
CA ILE A 106 1.08 -0.72 3.98
C ILE A 106 1.18 -1.52 2.70
N GLU A 107 0.11 -1.53 1.89
CA GLU A 107 0.09 -2.19 0.57
C GLU A 107 -0.37 -1.25 -0.54
N GLY A 108 -1.33 -0.34 -0.28
CA GLY A 108 -1.82 0.61 -1.28
C GLY A 108 -0.90 1.81 -1.50
N LEU A 109 -0.75 2.25 -2.76
CA LEU A 109 0.02 3.44 -3.10
C LEU A 109 -0.63 4.18 -4.27
N ALA A 110 -0.87 5.48 -4.10
CA ALA A 110 -1.27 6.37 -5.20
C ALA A 110 -0.66 7.76 -5.00
N CYS A 111 -0.52 8.52 -6.10
CA CYS A 111 0.01 9.88 -6.04
C CYS A 111 -0.97 10.85 -6.67
N THR A 112 -1.07 12.04 -6.10
CA THR A 112 -1.87 13.13 -6.65
C THR A 112 -1.01 14.00 -7.58
N ARG A 113 -1.66 14.74 -8.47
CA ARG A 113 -0.94 15.66 -9.39
C ARG A 113 -0.23 16.81 -8.67
N ASN A 114 -0.64 17.15 -7.46
CA ASN A 114 -0.03 18.20 -6.63
C ASN A 114 1.03 17.66 -5.65
N GLY A 115 1.58 16.46 -5.92
CA GLY A 115 2.72 15.92 -5.17
C GLY A 115 2.38 15.24 -3.85
N ARG A 116 1.08 15.04 -3.52
CA ARG A 116 0.71 14.22 -2.35
C ARG A 116 0.92 12.74 -2.67
N VAL A 117 1.34 11.99 -1.68
CA VAL A 117 1.47 10.53 -1.73
C VAL A 117 0.43 9.94 -0.78
N LEU A 118 -0.38 9.04 -1.29
CA LEU A 118 -1.41 8.32 -0.53
C LEU A 118 -0.90 6.92 -0.27
N VAL A 119 -0.86 6.51 0.98
CA VAL A 119 -0.54 5.13 1.35
C VAL A 119 -1.74 4.49 2.00
N GLY A 120 -2.17 3.35 1.44
CA GLY A 120 -3.29 2.57 1.93
C GLY A 120 -2.83 1.53 2.94
N MET A 121 -3.43 1.54 4.12
CA MET A 121 -3.12 0.56 5.15
C MET A 121 -3.93 -0.72 4.93
N ARG A 122 -3.23 -1.84 4.73
CA ARG A 122 -3.83 -3.16 4.84
C ARG A 122 -4.19 -3.47 6.30
N GLY A 123 -3.35 -3.05 7.21
CA GLY A 123 -3.56 -3.13 8.65
C GLY A 123 -2.93 -1.95 9.38
N PRO A 124 -3.43 -1.60 10.58
CA PRO A 124 -4.64 -2.15 11.20
C PRO A 124 -5.95 -1.64 10.57
N VAL A 125 -6.97 -2.48 10.60
CA VAL A 125 -8.35 -2.07 10.38
C VAL A 125 -8.99 -1.83 11.76
N LEU A 126 -9.40 -0.59 12.02
CA LEU A 126 -9.86 -0.15 13.33
C LEU A 126 -11.39 -0.33 13.43
N ARG A 127 -11.86 -1.40 14.06
CA ARG A 127 -13.28 -1.73 14.18
C ARG A 127 -14.04 -1.65 12.84
N GLY A 128 -13.44 -2.21 11.80
CA GLY A 128 -14.03 -2.24 10.45
C GLY A 128 -13.71 -1.04 9.57
N ILE A 129 -12.99 -0.05 10.08
CA ILE A 129 -12.59 1.15 9.35
C ILE A 129 -11.14 1.00 8.85
N ALA A 130 -10.97 1.09 7.54
CA ALA A 130 -9.68 1.14 6.87
C ALA A 130 -9.14 2.58 6.82
N ILE A 131 -7.85 2.74 6.57
CA ILE A 131 -7.19 4.04 6.65
C ILE A 131 -6.30 4.28 5.44
N VAL A 132 -6.43 5.47 4.86
CA VAL A 132 -5.44 6.04 3.93
C VAL A 132 -4.69 7.14 4.66
N LEU A 133 -3.38 7.12 4.62
CA LEU A 133 -2.53 8.22 5.07
C LEU A 133 -2.16 9.08 3.86
N GLU A 134 -2.47 10.36 3.91
CA GLU A 134 -2.03 11.38 2.95
C GLU A 134 -0.72 11.97 3.44
N LEU A 135 0.34 11.86 2.65
CA LEU A 135 1.66 12.36 2.93
C LEU A 135 1.99 13.56 2.03
N ALA A 136 2.82 14.46 2.54
CA ALA A 136 3.41 15.57 1.78
C ALA A 136 4.94 15.47 1.85
N PRO A 137 5.57 14.63 1.04
CA PRO A 137 7.02 14.53 1.01
C PRO A 137 7.62 15.75 0.29
N GLU A 138 8.62 16.34 0.90
CA GLU A 138 9.46 17.40 0.32
C GLU A 138 10.87 16.86 0.07
N ARG A 139 11.44 17.25 -1.05
CA ARG A 139 12.79 16.84 -1.42
C ARG A 139 13.83 17.75 -0.73
N ILE A 140 14.85 17.12 -0.18
CA ILE A 140 16.02 17.78 0.39
C ILE A 140 17.25 17.29 -0.38
N ASP A 141 17.97 18.21 -0.98
CA ASP A 141 19.20 17.88 -1.69
C ASP A 141 20.23 17.24 -0.76
N SER A 142 20.82 16.16 -1.21
CA SER A 142 21.83 15.41 -0.46
C SER A 142 23.06 15.17 -1.33
N PRO A 143 23.91 16.19 -1.56
CA PRO A 143 24.92 16.20 -2.62
C PRO A 143 25.96 15.07 -2.51
N ASN A 144 26.17 14.50 -1.34
CA ASN A 144 27.16 13.45 -1.09
C ASN A 144 26.58 12.02 -1.14
N THR A 145 25.35 11.85 -1.60
CA THR A 145 24.65 10.55 -1.67
C THR A 145 24.21 10.23 -3.08
N LYS A 146 23.88 8.96 -3.36
CA LYS A 146 23.35 8.52 -4.66
C LYS A 146 21.91 8.96 -4.91
N ALA A 147 21.18 9.30 -3.86
CA ALA A 147 19.79 9.74 -3.92
C ALA A 147 19.57 10.91 -2.96
N ASP A 148 18.62 11.78 -3.27
CA ASP A 148 18.20 12.84 -2.37
C ASP A 148 17.38 12.27 -1.20
N GLN A 149 17.27 13.04 -0.14
CA GLN A 149 16.40 12.71 0.97
C GLN A 149 15.00 13.28 0.73
N LEU A 150 13.97 12.51 1.10
CA LEU A 150 12.62 13.02 1.30
C LEU A 150 12.42 13.28 2.80
N GLN A 151 11.74 14.37 3.11
CA GLN A 151 11.24 14.68 4.44
C GLN A 151 9.73 14.83 4.39
N LEU A 152 9.03 14.24 5.36
CA LEU A 152 7.58 14.38 5.47
C LEU A 152 7.22 15.71 6.14
N THR A 153 6.33 16.47 5.53
CA THR A 153 5.83 17.75 6.04
C THR A 153 4.66 17.53 6.99
N LYS A 154 4.55 18.37 8.01
CA LYS A 154 3.43 18.36 8.94
C LYS A 154 2.17 18.87 8.26
N ILE A 155 1.22 17.98 8.01
CA ILE A 155 -0.07 18.29 7.34
C ILE A 155 -1.29 17.73 8.09
N GLY A 156 -1.06 16.95 9.11
CA GLY A 156 -2.11 16.33 9.93
C GLY A 156 -2.40 17.08 11.23
N PRO A 157 -3.44 16.66 11.96
CA PRO A 157 -3.78 17.23 13.24
C PRO A 157 -2.66 17.05 14.26
N THR A 158 -2.58 17.96 15.23
CA THR A 158 -1.57 17.93 16.32
C THR A 158 -0.12 17.87 15.83
N GLY A 159 0.13 18.30 14.58
CA GLY A 159 1.47 18.33 13.97
C GLY A 159 1.97 16.98 13.45
N LEU A 160 1.09 16.02 13.21
CA LEU A 160 1.44 14.78 12.51
C LEU A 160 1.91 15.07 11.08
N LYS A 161 2.89 14.31 10.61
CA LYS A 161 3.44 14.44 9.26
C LYS A 161 2.60 13.74 8.18
N TYR A 162 1.37 13.40 8.52
CA TYR A 162 0.36 12.87 7.61
C TYR A 162 -1.04 13.27 8.07
N ARG A 163 -2.00 13.19 7.13
CA ARG A 163 -3.43 13.28 7.41
C ARG A 163 -4.06 11.91 7.21
N ARG A 164 -5.01 11.55 8.08
CA ARG A 164 -5.74 10.29 8.00
C ARG A 164 -7.07 10.48 7.27
N HIS A 165 -7.42 9.53 6.45
CA HIS A 165 -8.74 9.39 5.85
C HIS A 165 -9.29 8.02 6.24
N PHE A 166 -10.45 8.00 6.87
CA PHE A 166 -11.08 6.81 7.44
C PHE A 166 -12.17 6.31 6.50
N LEU A 167 -12.08 5.05 6.06
CA LEU A 167 -12.95 4.49 5.04
C LEU A 167 -13.70 3.25 5.56
N ASP A 168 -15.02 3.25 5.43
CA ASP A 168 -15.81 2.04 5.68
C ASP A 168 -15.72 1.12 4.45
N LEU A 169 -14.81 0.16 4.48
CA LEU A 169 -14.58 -0.84 3.44
C LEU A 169 -15.11 -2.23 3.84
N ALA A 170 -16.21 -2.29 4.58
CA ALA A 170 -16.80 -3.55 5.07
C ALA A 170 -15.86 -4.41 5.93
N GLY A 171 -14.95 -3.77 6.67
CA GLY A 171 -13.97 -4.48 7.50
C GLY A 171 -12.72 -4.96 6.77
N HIS A 172 -12.57 -4.64 5.50
CA HIS A 172 -11.38 -4.98 4.71
C HIS A 172 -10.28 -3.94 4.86
N GLY A 173 -9.02 -4.38 4.75
CA GLY A 173 -7.85 -3.53 4.62
C GLY A 173 -7.57 -3.19 3.15
N ILE A 174 -6.78 -2.15 2.93
CA ILE A 174 -6.44 -1.67 1.59
C ILE A 174 -5.27 -2.47 1.04
N ARG A 175 -5.43 -3.02 -0.18
CA ARG A 175 -4.41 -3.75 -0.92
C ARG A 175 -3.72 -2.88 -1.95
N ASP A 176 -4.51 -2.09 -2.71
CA ASP A 176 -3.98 -1.21 -3.73
C ASP A 176 -4.89 0.00 -3.96
N LEU A 177 -4.34 1.04 -4.58
CA LEU A 177 -5.00 2.31 -4.88
C LEU A 177 -4.74 2.71 -6.34
N CYS A 178 -5.80 3.01 -7.10
CA CYS A 178 -5.67 3.44 -8.49
C CYS A 178 -6.60 4.64 -8.78
N TRP A 179 -6.08 5.69 -9.40
CA TRP A 179 -6.90 6.81 -9.84
C TRP A 179 -7.69 6.50 -11.12
N ASP A 180 -8.99 6.82 -11.10
CA ASP A 180 -9.86 6.90 -12.26
C ASP A 180 -10.44 8.31 -12.37
N GLY A 181 -9.79 9.17 -13.14
CA GLY A 181 -10.12 10.60 -13.21
C GLY A 181 -10.00 11.28 -11.85
N ASP A 182 -11.13 11.72 -11.28
CA ASP A 182 -11.22 12.32 -9.96
C ASP A 182 -11.59 11.34 -8.84
N ASP A 183 -11.93 10.11 -9.21
CA ASP A 183 -12.27 9.04 -8.29
C ASP A 183 -11.02 8.22 -7.92
N LEU A 184 -11.03 7.63 -6.72
CA LEU A 184 -10.01 6.70 -6.28
C LEU A 184 -10.60 5.29 -6.20
N LEU A 185 -10.09 4.37 -7.01
CA LEU A 185 -10.38 2.95 -6.91
C LEU A 185 -9.51 2.35 -5.81
N ILE A 186 -10.12 1.50 -4.99
CA ILE A 186 -9.49 0.90 -3.82
C ILE A 186 -9.70 -0.61 -3.90
N LEU A 187 -8.63 -1.35 -4.10
CA LEU A 187 -8.65 -2.80 -3.89
C LEU A 187 -8.58 -3.06 -2.40
N ALA A 188 -9.55 -3.80 -1.89
CA ALA A 188 -9.64 -4.14 -0.47
C ALA A 188 -9.73 -5.65 -0.27
N GLY A 189 -9.13 -6.14 0.80
CA GLY A 189 -9.11 -7.56 1.12
C GLY A 189 -8.90 -7.81 2.61
N PRO A 190 -8.91 -9.08 3.05
CA PRO A 190 -8.76 -9.42 4.46
C PRO A 190 -7.38 -9.01 5.00
N THR A 191 -7.35 -8.60 6.27
CA THR A 191 -6.10 -8.23 6.97
C THR A 191 -5.38 -9.42 7.56
N THR A 192 -6.11 -10.49 7.83
CA THR A 192 -5.60 -11.73 8.42
C THR A 192 -5.70 -12.88 7.40
N GLY A 193 -5.33 -14.09 7.79
CA GLY A 193 -5.41 -15.29 6.94
C GLY A 193 -6.82 -15.81 6.65
N LEU A 194 -7.86 -14.99 6.79
CA LEU A 194 -9.23 -15.35 6.40
C LEU A 194 -9.38 -15.29 4.89
N ASP A 195 -9.94 -16.34 4.31
CA ASP A 195 -10.32 -16.35 2.90
C ASP A 195 -11.64 -15.56 2.72
N SER A 196 -11.50 -14.31 2.34
CA SER A 196 -12.61 -13.49 1.90
C SER A 196 -12.30 -12.96 0.50
N PRO A 197 -13.28 -12.93 -0.41
CA PRO A 197 -13.01 -12.41 -1.74
C PRO A 197 -12.59 -10.94 -1.66
N PRO A 198 -11.56 -10.53 -2.43
CA PRO A 198 -11.21 -9.13 -2.55
C PRO A 198 -12.34 -8.34 -3.20
N LEU A 199 -12.45 -7.07 -2.84
CA LEU A 199 -13.48 -6.15 -3.31
C LEU A 199 -12.80 -4.92 -3.91
N VAL A 200 -13.37 -4.35 -4.95
CA VAL A 200 -13.01 -3.03 -5.43
C VAL A 200 -14.06 -2.02 -5.00
N PHE A 201 -13.61 -0.97 -4.36
CA PHE A 201 -14.41 0.16 -3.97
C PHE A 201 -14.04 1.40 -4.80
N ARG A 202 -15.01 2.28 -5.06
CA ARG A 202 -14.81 3.55 -5.75
C ARG A 202 -15.14 4.72 -4.81
N TRP A 203 -14.14 5.46 -4.39
CA TRP A 203 -14.34 6.71 -3.67
C TRP A 203 -14.55 7.85 -4.67
N LYS A 204 -15.81 8.27 -4.84
CA LYS A 204 -16.19 9.29 -5.80
C LYS A 204 -15.65 10.67 -5.41
N ALA A 205 -15.17 11.41 -6.41
CA ALA A 205 -14.60 12.74 -6.26
C ALA A 205 -13.50 12.83 -5.16
N ALA A 206 -12.79 11.74 -4.93
CA ALA A 206 -11.76 11.63 -3.89
C ALA A 206 -10.69 12.72 -4.04
N ARG A 207 -10.36 13.11 -5.27
CA ARG A 207 -9.37 14.16 -5.54
C ARG A 207 -9.66 15.47 -4.80
N LYS A 208 -10.95 15.79 -4.56
CA LYS A 208 -11.35 16.98 -3.79
C LYS A 208 -11.01 16.91 -2.30
N ALA A 209 -10.75 15.70 -1.78
CA ALA A 209 -10.40 15.49 -0.37
C ALA A 209 -8.93 15.76 -0.09
N PHE A 210 -8.07 15.68 -1.12
CA PHE A 210 -6.63 15.76 -0.97
C PHE A 210 -6.07 17.13 -1.35
N GLY A 211 -5.00 17.54 -0.70
CA GLY A 211 -4.23 18.73 -1.08
C GLY A 211 -4.79 20.07 -0.64
N LYS A 212 -5.91 20.14 0.04
CA LYS A 212 -6.39 21.38 0.65
C LYS A 212 -5.61 21.64 1.94
N MET A 213 -4.82 22.71 1.94
CA MET A 213 -3.89 23.04 3.04
C MET A 213 -4.61 23.55 4.33
N SER A 214 -5.90 23.79 4.31
CA SER A 214 -6.55 24.62 5.35
C SER A 214 -7.42 23.88 6.37
N SER A 215 -7.48 22.55 6.38
CA SER A 215 -8.26 21.87 7.41
C SER A 215 -7.47 20.79 8.10
N ASP A 216 -7.31 20.93 9.42
CA ASP A 216 -6.92 19.84 10.33
C ASP A 216 -8.02 18.77 10.39
N GLU A 217 -9.02 18.85 9.53
CA GLU A 217 -10.17 17.97 9.50
C GLU A 217 -9.81 16.62 8.90
N GLU A 218 -9.89 15.60 9.71
CA GLU A 218 -9.88 14.21 9.28
C GLU A 218 -11.26 13.83 8.78
N LYS A 219 -11.32 12.95 7.76
CA LYS A 219 -12.58 12.60 7.12
C LYS A 219 -12.92 11.14 7.29
N PHE A 220 -14.18 10.90 7.66
CA PHE A 220 -14.81 9.61 7.57
C PHE A 220 -15.59 9.51 6.27
N ILE A 221 -15.35 8.48 5.49
CA ILE A 221 -16.02 8.19 4.22
C ILE A 221 -16.83 6.91 4.39
N TRP A 222 -18.15 7.08 4.49
CA TRP A 222 -19.10 6.00 4.70
C TRP A 222 -19.56 5.40 3.36
N ARG A 223 -19.77 4.09 3.32
CA ARG A 223 -20.30 3.41 2.12
C ARG A 223 -21.62 3.96 1.64
N SER A 224 -22.51 4.37 2.56
CA SER A 224 -23.81 4.93 2.24
C SER A 224 -23.75 6.30 1.56
N GLU A 225 -22.70 7.08 1.79
CA GLU A 225 -22.56 8.45 1.31
C GLU A 225 -21.72 8.55 0.03
N ASN A 226 -20.74 7.69 -0.10
CA ASN A 226 -19.83 7.67 -1.25
C ASN A 226 -19.87 6.28 -1.87
N VAL A 227 -20.88 6.06 -2.72
CA VAL A 227 -21.13 4.76 -3.33
C VAL A 227 -19.85 4.19 -3.91
N LEU A 228 -19.27 3.33 -3.13
CA LEU A 228 -18.24 2.44 -3.60
C LEU A 228 -18.98 1.24 -4.17
N VAL A 229 -19.03 1.17 -5.49
CA VAL A 229 -19.57 -0.01 -6.16
C VAL A 229 -18.70 -1.18 -5.74
N GLN A 230 -19.27 -2.05 -4.94
CA GLN A 230 -18.63 -3.29 -4.56
C GLN A 230 -18.66 -4.22 -5.77
N GLN A 231 -17.54 -4.40 -6.42
CA GLN A 231 -17.37 -5.47 -7.40
C GLN A 231 -16.63 -6.62 -6.73
N SER A 232 -17.28 -7.75 -6.59
CA SER A 232 -16.61 -8.97 -6.14
C SER A 232 -15.67 -9.44 -7.25
N LEU A 233 -14.40 -9.44 -6.99
CA LEU A 233 -13.38 -10.02 -7.85
C LEU A 233 -13.19 -11.48 -7.49
N GLY A 234 -14.28 -12.25 -7.52
CA GLY A 234 -14.17 -13.69 -7.37
C GLY A 234 -13.45 -14.28 -8.57
N SER A 235 -12.64 -15.29 -8.33
CA SER A 235 -12.16 -16.17 -9.41
C SER A 235 -13.37 -16.62 -10.23
N THR A 236 -13.47 -16.15 -11.46
CA THR A 236 -14.56 -16.51 -12.34
C THR A 236 -14.47 -17.99 -12.66
N GLY A 237 -15.26 -18.78 -11.92
CA GLY A 237 -15.63 -20.12 -12.29
C GLY A 237 -14.63 -21.21 -11.98
N LYS A 238 -15.04 -22.11 -11.09
CA LYS A 238 -14.52 -23.44 -10.76
C LYS A 238 -13.19 -23.45 -10.03
N GLN A 239 -13.28 -23.51 -8.71
CA GLN A 239 -12.26 -23.92 -7.75
C GLN A 239 -10.87 -23.28 -8.01
N ALA A 240 -10.71 -22.06 -7.50
CA ALA A 240 -9.36 -21.59 -7.20
C ALA A 240 -8.67 -22.63 -6.32
N GLU A 241 -7.44 -22.98 -6.65
CA GLU A 241 -6.61 -23.77 -5.73
C GLU A 241 -6.59 -23.01 -4.41
N ALA A 242 -6.92 -23.69 -3.31
CA ALA A 242 -6.97 -23.05 -1.99
C ALA A 242 -5.67 -22.29 -1.70
N GLY A 243 -5.78 -20.99 -1.43
CA GLY A 243 -4.62 -20.12 -1.19
C GLY A 243 -3.91 -19.58 -2.43
N ALA A 244 -4.51 -19.67 -3.62
CA ALA A 244 -4.01 -19.06 -4.86
C ALA A 244 -4.94 -17.93 -5.36
N ASP A 245 -4.44 -17.13 -6.30
CA ASP A 245 -5.17 -16.04 -6.96
C ASP A 245 -5.63 -14.92 -6.00
N HIS A 246 -4.75 -14.52 -5.07
CA HIS A 246 -5.00 -13.35 -4.25
C HIS A 246 -4.80 -12.06 -5.08
N ALA A 247 -5.88 -11.30 -5.30
CA ALA A 247 -5.78 -10.00 -5.95
C ALA A 247 -5.03 -9.01 -5.03
N GLU A 248 -3.91 -8.48 -5.53
CA GLU A 248 -3.01 -7.59 -4.78
C GLU A 248 -2.68 -6.31 -5.53
N ALA A 249 -3.07 -6.20 -6.81
CA ALA A 249 -2.81 -5.00 -7.61
C ALA A 249 -3.97 -4.70 -8.56
N ILE A 250 -4.25 -3.41 -8.75
CA ILE A 250 -5.19 -2.90 -9.74
C ILE A 250 -4.57 -1.78 -10.58
N ALA A 251 -4.92 -1.71 -11.85
CA ALA A 251 -4.58 -0.60 -12.71
C ALA A 251 -5.67 -0.38 -13.76
N LEU A 252 -5.88 0.85 -14.21
CA LEU A 252 -6.73 1.09 -15.37
C LEU A 252 -6.08 0.46 -16.62
N PHE A 253 -6.79 -0.44 -17.26
CA PHE A 253 -6.42 -0.94 -18.59
C PHE A 253 -6.81 0.08 -19.65
N ASP A 254 -8.02 0.60 -19.55
CA ASP A 254 -8.55 1.72 -20.33
C ASP A 254 -9.64 2.46 -19.53
N LYS A 255 -10.44 3.31 -20.20
CA LYS A 255 -11.51 4.10 -19.56
C LYS A 255 -12.69 3.28 -19.03
N LYS A 256 -12.80 2.01 -19.40
CA LYS A 256 -13.93 1.14 -19.07
C LYS A 256 -13.52 -0.13 -18.35
N HIS A 257 -12.22 -0.44 -18.34
CA HIS A 257 -11.75 -1.72 -17.84
C HIS A 257 -10.66 -1.54 -16.79
N LEU A 258 -10.73 -2.36 -15.77
CA LEU A 258 -9.76 -2.51 -14.72
C LEU A 258 -8.93 -3.78 -14.93
N MET A 259 -7.62 -3.66 -14.87
CA MET A 259 -6.70 -4.79 -14.83
C MET A 259 -6.44 -5.19 -13.38
N ILE A 260 -6.45 -6.51 -13.11
CA ILE A 260 -6.24 -7.08 -11.78
C ILE A 260 -5.03 -8.00 -11.83
N GLY A 261 -4.05 -7.71 -10.98
CA GLY A 261 -2.87 -8.54 -10.74
C GLY A 261 -3.01 -9.38 -9.47
N TYR A 262 -2.33 -10.52 -9.46
CA TYR A 262 -2.42 -11.51 -8.36
C TYR A 262 -1.06 -11.80 -7.76
N ASP A 263 -0.97 -11.81 -6.42
CA ASP A 263 0.11 -12.48 -5.70
C ASP A 263 -0.20 -13.99 -5.61
N SER A 264 0.83 -14.81 -5.63
CA SER A 264 0.68 -16.27 -5.58
C SER A 264 -0.32 -16.80 -6.63
N PRO A 265 -0.14 -16.44 -7.93
CA PRO A 265 -1.08 -16.86 -8.96
C PRO A 265 -1.12 -18.39 -9.08
N SER A 266 -2.31 -18.95 -9.36
CA SER A 266 -2.47 -20.38 -9.60
C SER A 266 -1.64 -20.84 -10.80
N THR A 267 -1.33 -22.14 -10.84
CA THR A 267 -0.56 -22.73 -11.96
C THR A 267 -1.20 -22.46 -13.32
N LYS A 268 -2.52 -22.32 -13.38
CA LYS A 268 -3.29 -22.00 -14.59
C LYS A 268 -3.04 -20.60 -15.16
N ARG A 269 -2.53 -19.68 -14.31
CA ARG A 269 -2.20 -18.31 -14.73
C ARG A 269 -0.79 -18.16 -15.30
N PHE A 270 0.05 -19.16 -15.16
CA PHE A 270 1.38 -19.16 -15.77
C PHE A 270 1.27 -19.58 -17.24
N HIS A 271 1.66 -18.69 -18.15
CA HIS A 271 1.64 -18.98 -19.59
C HIS A 271 3.02 -19.38 -20.14
N LYS A 272 4.10 -18.85 -19.60
CA LYS A 272 5.51 -19.12 -19.95
C LYS A 272 6.38 -18.82 -18.73
N PRO A 273 7.65 -19.19 -18.70
CA PRO A 273 8.51 -19.01 -17.54
C PRO A 273 8.57 -17.60 -16.94
N ALA A 274 8.15 -16.58 -17.68
CA ALA A 274 8.21 -15.18 -17.24
C ALA A 274 6.92 -14.39 -17.49
N SER A 275 5.77 -15.06 -17.68
CA SER A 275 4.50 -14.36 -17.91
C SER A 275 3.35 -14.94 -17.11
N VAL A 276 2.51 -14.05 -16.61
CA VAL A 276 1.34 -14.35 -15.79
C VAL A 276 0.10 -13.74 -16.44
N ILE A 277 -1.01 -14.49 -16.41
CA ILE A 277 -2.31 -14.02 -16.86
C ILE A 277 -2.92 -13.13 -15.77
N VAL A 278 -3.32 -11.93 -16.15
CA VAL A 278 -4.11 -10.99 -15.35
C VAL A 278 -5.56 -10.98 -15.80
N ASP A 279 -6.48 -10.54 -14.97
CA ASP A 279 -7.88 -10.38 -15.36
C ASP A 279 -8.13 -8.93 -15.80
N ILE A 280 -9.00 -8.79 -16.82
CA ILE A 280 -9.53 -7.50 -17.26
C ILE A 280 -11.04 -7.56 -16.99
N VAL A 281 -11.55 -6.62 -16.21
CA VAL A 281 -12.96 -6.56 -15.81
C VAL A 281 -13.56 -5.20 -16.13
N ASP A 282 -14.87 -5.15 -16.35
CA ASP A 282 -15.60 -3.89 -16.57
C ASP A 282 -15.59 -3.04 -15.28
N LEU A 283 -15.53 -1.69 -15.45
CA LEU A 283 -15.58 -0.67 -14.39
C LEU A 283 -16.99 -0.16 -14.15
#